data_bb430cb3c13e5d7ba2b7c2ec96021c07
#
_entry.id   bb430cb3c13e5d7ba2b7c2ec96021c07
#
_cell.length_a   1.000
_cell.length_b   1.000
_cell.length_c   1.000
_cell.angle_alpha   90.00
_cell.angle_beta   90.00
_cell.angle_gamma   90.00
#
_symmetry.space_group_name_H-M   'P 1'
#
loop_
_entity.id
_entity.type
_entity.pdbx_description
1 polymer ?
#
loop_
_entity_poly.entity_id
_entity_poly.type
_entity_poly.pdbx_seq_one_letter_code
_entity_poly.pdbx_strand_id
1 'polypeptide(L)'
;MCIANYEASGSQVQITLERGIPAMIGSFASKQLPYPYLSFDMVHCAKCNIEWDKNDGIFLVEVDRLLRPGGYFVWTSTLHTHRALRDKENQKTWTAIRDLANNLCWEILSQQAGDSSWVIVGRKGPLQCSGICARPRSYAWRLSFPGQGFIATYTRVNSEVFAEDTSSWDSMVRRYWSLLSPLIFSDHPKRPGDEEPHPPFNMLRNVLDMNAHFGGFNAALLKSGKSVWVMNVVPINAPNYLPLIFDRGFIGVQHDWCEAFPTYPRTYDMVHADGFLSLEKRQKRRCSTLDIFLEVDRILRPEGWIIIRDTAPLIEAARSVAAQLRWDARILDLDIASDEKLLVCQKPFLKK
;
A
#
# COMPACT_ATOMS: atom_id res chain seq x y z
N MET A 1 1.38 8.01 4.08
CA MET A 1 0.27 7.19 3.53
C MET A 1 -1.06 7.77 4.00
N CYS A 2 -1.97 8.05 3.08
CA CYS A 2 -3.32 8.51 3.40
C CYS A 2 -4.32 7.34 3.27
N ILE A 3 -5.29 7.26 4.18
CA ILE A 3 -6.37 6.29 4.13
C ILE A 3 -7.68 7.05 4.32
N ALA A 4 -8.63 6.84 3.44
CA ALA A 4 -9.98 7.39 3.56
C ALA A 4 -11.02 6.39 3.06
N ASN A 5 -12.26 6.57 3.47
CA ASN A 5 -13.38 5.77 2.99
C ASN A 5 -13.64 5.99 1.50
N TYR A 6 -14.30 5.04 0.88
CA TYR A 6 -14.79 5.22 -0.49
C TYR A 6 -15.85 6.33 -0.54
N GLU A 7 -15.68 7.25 -1.46
CA GLU A 7 -16.63 8.33 -1.76
C GLU A 7 -16.92 8.34 -3.27
N ALA A 8 -18.19 8.25 -3.62
CA ALA A 8 -18.61 8.18 -5.03
C ALA A 8 -18.49 9.52 -5.78
N SER A 9 -18.53 10.66 -5.05
CA SER A 9 -18.63 12.02 -5.61
C SER A 9 -17.34 12.82 -5.64
N GLY A 10 -16.21 12.17 -5.49
CA GLY A 10 -14.90 12.84 -5.45
C GLY A 10 -14.16 12.53 -4.16
N SER A 11 -13.06 11.86 -4.31
CA SER A 11 -12.39 11.13 -3.25
C SER A 11 -11.18 11.90 -2.73
N GLN A 12 -11.04 11.98 -1.43
CA GLN A 12 -9.82 12.44 -0.77
C GLN A 12 -8.63 11.58 -1.17
N VAL A 13 -8.83 10.27 -1.39
CA VAL A 13 -7.80 9.34 -1.87
C VAL A 13 -7.34 9.73 -3.27
N GLN A 14 -8.25 10.02 -4.19
CA GLN A 14 -7.90 10.41 -5.55
C GLN A 14 -7.10 11.72 -5.57
N ILE A 15 -7.58 12.75 -4.86
CA ILE A 15 -6.89 14.04 -4.77
C ILE A 15 -5.48 13.87 -4.16
N THR A 16 -5.35 12.99 -3.18
CA THR A 16 -4.06 12.70 -2.54
C THR A 16 -3.10 12.04 -3.52
N LEU A 17 -3.59 11.07 -4.30
CA LEU A 17 -2.81 10.39 -5.34
C LEU A 17 -2.41 11.35 -6.47
N GLU A 18 -3.28 12.27 -6.89
CA GLU A 18 -2.99 13.29 -7.89
C GLU A 18 -1.88 14.26 -7.42
N ARG A 19 -1.76 14.45 -6.12
CA ARG A 19 -0.65 15.22 -5.50
C ARG A 19 0.65 14.41 -5.38
N GLY A 20 0.69 13.17 -5.86
CA GLY A 20 1.84 12.27 -5.76
C GLY A 20 2.08 11.72 -4.35
N ILE A 21 1.06 11.74 -3.47
CA ILE A 21 1.14 11.20 -2.12
C ILE A 21 0.46 9.82 -2.09
N PRO A 22 1.12 8.79 -1.53
CA PRO A 22 0.53 7.46 -1.42
C PRO A 22 -0.79 7.47 -0.68
N ALA A 23 -1.82 6.88 -1.28
CA ALA A 23 -3.13 6.78 -0.67
C ALA A 23 -3.86 5.51 -1.07
N MET A 24 -4.80 5.06 -0.23
CA MET A 24 -5.68 3.93 -0.53
C MET A 24 -7.03 4.08 0.15
N ILE A 25 -8.02 3.37 -0.40
CA ILE A 25 -9.33 3.24 0.22
C ILE A 25 -9.22 2.26 1.38
N GLY A 26 -9.70 2.65 2.54
CA GLY A 26 -9.72 1.79 3.70
C GLY A 26 -10.77 2.23 4.71
N SER A 27 -11.28 1.29 5.48
CA SER A 27 -12.22 1.55 6.56
C SER A 27 -11.84 0.71 7.78
N PHE A 28 -11.74 1.37 8.93
CA PHE A 28 -11.60 0.67 10.21
C PHE A 28 -12.82 -0.18 10.58
N ALA A 29 -13.99 0.12 10.00
CA ALA A 29 -15.24 -0.51 10.39
C ALA A 29 -15.42 -1.93 9.85
N SER A 30 -14.80 -2.26 8.72
CA SER A 30 -15.07 -3.51 8.00
C SER A 30 -13.98 -4.56 8.14
N LYS A 31 -12.72 -4.16 8.10
CA LYS A 31 -11.56 -5.07 8.12
C LYS A 31 -10.39 -4.42 8.84
N GLN A 32 -9.48 -5.27 9.31
CA GLN A 32 -8.15 -4.85 9.73
C GLN A 32 -7.43 -4.21 8.54
N LEU A 33 -6.72 -3.12 8.78
CA LEU A 33 -5.94 -2.47 7.72
C LEU A 33 -4.81 -3.39 7.23
N PRO A 34 -4.49 -3.38 5.93
CA PRO A 34 -3.56 -4.32 5.30
C PRO A 34 -2.09 -3.97 5.56
N TYR A 35 -1.79 -3.55 6.78
CA TYR A 35 -0.43 -3.23 7.24
C TYR A 35 -0.01 -4.18 8.36
N PRO A 36 1.28 -4.52 8.43
CA PRO A 36 1.79 -5.31 9.54
C PRO A 36 1.73 -4.56 10.88
N TYR A 37 1.99 -5.27 11.96
CA TYR A 37 2.19 -4.66 13.28
C TYR A 37 3.39 -3.71 13.24
N LEU A 38 3.32 -2.64 14.05
CA LEU A 38 4.44 -1.74 14.29
C LEU A 38 4.99 -1.11 12.99
N SER A 39 4.11 -0.79 12.04
CA SER A 39 4.50 -0.25 10.73
C SER A 39 4.78 1.25 10.76
N PHE A 40 4.17 1.98 11.70
CA PHE A 40 4.18 3.44 11.66
C PHE A 40 4.72 4.05 12.94
N ASP A 41 5.46 5.14 12.80
CA ASP A 41 5.92 5.97 13.92
C ASP A 41 4.85 6.98 14.34
N MET A 42 3.93 7.32 13.44
CA MET A 42 2.82 8.22 13.73
C MET A 42 1.58 7.85 12.93
N VAL A 43 0.43 7.91 13.58
CA VAL A 43 -0.89 7.87 12.97
C VAL A 43 -1.60 9.20 13.26
N HIS A 44 -2.06 9.86 12.21
CA HIS A 44 -2.78 11.13 12.31
C HIS A 44 -4.23 10.98 11.84
N CYS A 45 -5.15 11.43 12.66
CA CYS A 45 -6.58 11.42 12.37
C CYS A 45 -7.14 12.84 12.51
N ALA A 46 -7.30 13.54 11.38
CA ALA A 46 -7.94 14.83 11.34
C ALA A 46 -9.34 14.73 10.75
N LYS A 47 -10.36 15.13 11.51
CA LYS A 47 -11.78 15.10 11.07
C LYS A 47 -12.21 13.72 10.52
N CYS A 48 -11.66 12.66 11.07
CA CYS A 48 -11.88 11.30 10.56
C CYS A 48 -13.23 10.69 10.95
N ASN A 49 -14.04 11.40 11.74
CA ASN A 49 -15.39 10.99 12.16
C ASN A 49 -15.48 9.54 12.67
N ILE A 50 -14.47 9.10 13.44
CA ILE A 50 -14.40 7.78 14.04
C ILE A 50 -14.83 7.88 15.49
N GLU A 51 -15.78 7.03 15.88
CA GLU A 51 -16.22 6.87 17.26
C GLU A 51 -15.29 5.87 17.98
N TRP A 52 -14.23 6.39 18.59
CA TRP A 52 -13.14 5.60 19.19
C TRP A 52 -13.57 4.72 20.37
N ASP A 53 -14.65 5.08 21.06
CA ASP A 53 -15.22 4.37 22.20
C ASP A 53 -16.19 3.24 21.82
N LYS A 54 -16.65 3.23 20.55
CA LYS A 54 -17.61 2.22 20.09
C LYS A 54 -16.94 0.89 19.77
N ASN A 55 -17.77 -0.17 19.70
CA ASN A 55 -17.32 -1.54 19.45
C ASN A 55 -16.17 -1.94 20.40
N ASP A 56 -16.29 -1.63 21.67
CA ASP A 56 -15.30 -1.89 22.70
C ASP A 56 -13.89 -1.31 22.39
N GLY A 57 -13.81 -0.18 21.67
CA GLY A 57 -12.56 0.52 21.36
C GLY A 57 -11.69 -0.14 20.29
N ILE A 58 -12.26 -1.03 19.47
CA ILE A 58 -11.51 -1.80 18.49
C ILE A 58 -10.70 -0.91 17.51
N PHE A 59 -11.18 0.28 17.23
CA PHE A 59 -10.50 1.21 16.35
C PHE A 59 -9.19 1.73 16.98
N LEU A 60 -9.21 1.99 18.28
CA LEU A 60 -8.01 2.40 19.00
C LEU A 60 -7.01 1.24 19.13
N VAL A 61 -7.51 0.01 19.30
CA VAL A 61 -6.69 -1.21 19.29
C VAL A 61 -6.02 -1.42 17.93
N GLU A 62 -6.70 -1.11 16.82
CA GLU A 62 -6.10 -1.19 15.50
C GLU A 62 -5.00 -0.14 15.31
N VAL A 63 -5.21 1.09 15.79
CA VAL A 63 -4.15 2.12 15.81
C VAL A 63 -2.98 1.67 16.67
N ASP A 64 -3.23 1.08 17.83
CA ASP A 64 -2.18 0.52 18.69
C ASP A 64 -1.38 -0.55 17.97
N ARG A 65 -2.06 -1.45 17.26
CA ARG A 65 -1.41 -2.48 16.46
C ARG A 65 -0.42 -1.90 15.44
N LEU A 66 -0.81 -0.82 14.80
CA LEU A 66 -0.04 -0.19 13.72
C LEU A 66 1.13 0.65 14.24
N LEU A 67 1.03 1.23 15.43
CA LEU A 67 2.07 2.09 15.98
C LEU A 67 3.24 1.30 16.55
N ARG A 68 4.45 1.78 16.29
CA ARG A 68 5.67 1.34 16.97
C ARG A 68 5.66 1.76 18.45
N PRO A 69 6.38 1.06 19.33
CA PRO A 69 6.61 1.55 20.69
C PRO A 69 7.24 2.95 20.66
N GLY A 70 6.70 3.86 21.44
CA GLY A 70 7.09 5.27 21.42
C GLY A 70 6.49 6.09 20.26
N GLY A 71 5.72 5.45 19.36
CA GLY A 71 5.04 6.12 18.27
C GLY A 71 3.86 6.97 18.73
N TYR A 72 3.44 7.90 17.88
CA TYR A 72 2.47 8.94 18.24
C TYR A 72 1.13 8.74 17.54
N PHE A 73 0.05 8.97 18.28
CA PHE A 73 -1.28 9.15 17.74
C PHE A 73 -1.70 10.61 17.89
N VAL A 74 -1.98 11.26 16.78
CA VAL A 74 -2.45 12.65 16.73
C VAL A 74 -3.89 12.68 16.27
N TRP A 75 -4.78 13.14 17.11
CA TRP A 75 -6.20 13.17 16.83
C TRP A 75 -6.78 14.59 17.00
N THR A 76 -7.43 15.08 15.95
CA THR A 76 -8.18 16.34 15.99
C THR A 76 -9.65 16.02 16.25
N SER A 77 -10.17 16.46 17.39
CA SER A 77 -11.52 16.17 17.88
C SER A 77 -12.31 17.44 18.17
N THR A 78 -13.60 17.39 17.91
CA THR A 78 -14.57 18.43 18.34
C THR A 78 -15.16 18.13 19.73
N LEU A 79 -14.90 16.97 20.32
CA LEU A 79 -15.48 16.52 21.59
C LEU A 79 -15.08 17.37 22.80
N HIS A 80 -14.00 18.13 22.70
CA HIS A 80 -13.46 18.98 23.76
C HIS A 80 -13.65 20.48 23.57
N THR A 81 -14.50 20.91 22.64
CA THR A 81 -14.86 22.33 22.55
C THR A 81 -15.55 22.75 23.86
N HIS A 82 -15.39 24.00 24.27
CA HIS A 82 -16.03 24.52 25.49
C HIS A 82 -17.55 24.28 25.53
N ARG A 83 -18.19 24.16 24.38
CA ARG A 83 -19.61 23.77 24.23
C ARG A 83 -19.82 22.28 24.48
N ALA A 84 -18.93 21.43 23.96
CA ALA A 84 -19.04 19.98 24.07
C ALA A 84 -18.73 19.48 25.49
N LEU A 85 -17.86 20.17 26.25
CA LEU A 85 -17.55 19.83 27.65
C LEU A 85 -18.72 20.02 28.62
N ARG A 86 -19.77 20.77 28.23
CA ARG A 86 -21.01 20.90 29.01
C ARG A 86 -21.97 19.74 28.80
N ASP A 87 -21.75 18.92 27.76
CA ASP A 87 -22.56 17.77 27.45
C ASP A 87 -22.04 16.53 28.19
N LYS A 88 -22.91 15.93 29.03
CA LYS A 88 -22.59 14.73 29.80
C LYS A 88 -22.24 13.51 28.93
N GLU A 89 -22.78 13.44 27.72
CA GLU A 89 -22.52 12.33 26.80
C GLU A 89 -21.11 12.44 26.21
N ASN A 90 -20.68 13.62 25.82
CA ASN A 90 -19.31 13.87 25.37
C ASN A 90 -18.28 13.64 26.46
N GLN A 91 -18.63 13.95 27.73
CA GLN A 91 -17.74 13.63 28.86
C GLN A 91 -17.57 12.13 29.06
N LYS A 92 -18.66 11.34 28.92
CA LYS A 92 -18.61 9.88 29.01
C LYS A 92 -17.75 9.28 27.90
N THR A 93 -17.98 9.72 26.67
CA THR A 93 -17.20 9.29 25.50
C THR A 93 -15.71 9.55 25.71
N TRP A 94 -15.36 10.76 26.15
CA TRP A 94 -13.97 11.10 26.44
C TRP A 94 -13.35 10.24 27.55
N THR A 95 -14.09 10.04 28.62
CA THR A 95 -13.62 9.19 29.73
C THR A 95 -13.35 7.77 29.23
N ALA A 96 -14.27 7.21 28.44
CA ALA A 96 -14.11 5.87 27.84
C ALA A 96 -12.88 5.79 26.94
N ILE A 97 -12.63 6.78 26.08
CA ILE A 97 -11.45 6.83 25.20
C ILE A 97 -10.16 6.91 26.02
N ARG A 98 -10.13 7.75 27.07
CA ARG A 98 -8.97 7.89 27.95
C ARG A 98 -8.68 6.58 28.70
N ASP A 99 -9.72 5.93 29.21
CA ASP A 99 -9.56 4.67 29.94
C ASP A 99 -9.06 3.56 29.01
N LEU A 100 -9.55 3.52 27.76
CA LEU A 100 -9.03 2.62 26.72
C LEU A 100 -7.55 2.90 26.41
N ALA A 101 -7.17 4.17 26.23
CA ALA A 101 -5.78 4.55 26.00
C ALA A 101 -4.87 4.14 27.17
N ASN A 102 -5.32 4.35 28.40
CA ASN A 102 -4.61 3.89 29.61
C ASN A 102 -4.46 2.36 29.63
N ASN A 103 -5.51 1.62 29.29
CA ASN A 103 -5.48 0.15 29.20
C ASN A 103 -4.53 -0.36 28.09
N LEU A 104 -4.30 0.43 27.06
CA LEU A 104 -3.30 0.18 26.00
C LEU A 104 -1.91 0.69 26.37
N CYS A 105 -1.73 1.20 27.61
CA CYS A 105 -0.49 1.81 28.08
C CYS A 105 -0.03 3.01 27.28
N TRP A 106 -0.96 3.81 26.79
CA TRP A 106 -0.65 5.06 26.12
C TRP A 106 -0.53 6.20 27.14
N GLU A 107 0.37 7.12 26.87
CA GLU A 107 0.54 8.37 27.57
C GLU A 107 -0.07 9.51 26.77
N ILE A 108 -0.97 10.29 27.36
CA ILE A 108 -1.51 11.49 26.73
C ILE A 108 -0.54 12.64 27.03
N LEU A 109 0.18 13.07 25.99
CA LEU A 109 1.25 14.08 26.13
C LEU A 109 0.74 15.50 26.08
N SER A 110 -0.27 15.78 25.24
CA SER A 110 -0.73 17.13 24.99
C SER A 110 -2.21 17.15 24.63
N GLN A 111 -2.89 18.19 25.10
CA GLN A 111 -4.25 18.54 24.71
C GLN A 111 -4.28 20.04 24.46
N GLN A 112 -4.40 20.46 23.21
CA GLN A 112 -4.40 21.86 22.84
C GLN A 112 -5.73 22.27 22.21
N ALA A 113 -6.29 23.36 22.68
CA ALA A 113 -7.48 23.96 22.10
C ALA A 113 -7.12 24.73 20.84
N GLY A 114 -7.81 24.44 19.73
CA GLY A 114 -7.90 25.29 18.56
C GLY A 114 -9.23 26.05 18.55
N ASP A 115 -9.48 26.85 17.54
CA ASP A 115 -10.68 27.70 17.44
C ASP A 115 -11.99 26.88 17.47
N SER A 116 -12.02 25.72 16.85
CA SER A 116 -13.21 24.85 16.76
C SER A 116 -12.96 23.38 17.06
N SER A 117 -11.74 23.02 17.44
CA SER A 117 -11.34 21.62 17.68
C SER A 117 -10.19 21.54 18.67
N TRP A 118 -10.01 20.36 19.25
CA TRP A 118 -8.87 20.04 20.11
C TRP A 118 -7.92 19.07 19.39
N VAL A 119 -6.64 19.30 19.55
CA VAL A 119 -5.59 18.39 19.11
C VAL A 119 -5.11 17.61 20.33
N ILE A 120 -5.22 16.31 20.25
CA ILE A 120 -4.82 15.36 21.29
C ILE A 120 -3.64 14.56 20.77
N VAL A 121 -2.56 14.51 21.53
CA VAL A 121 -1.37 13.74 21.20
C VAL A 121 -1.19 12.65 22.24
N GLY A 122 -1.35 11.40 21.84
CA GLY A 122 -1.02 10.21 22.61
C GLY A 122 0.28 9.58 22.14
N ARG A 123 1.05 9.00 23.04
CA ARG A 123 2.24 8.21 22.75
C ARG A 123 2.05 6.80 23.22
N LYS A 124 2.30 5.82 22.34
CA LYS A 124 2.27 4.42 22.68
C LYS A 124 3.40 4.08 23.64
N GLY A 125 3.09 3.38 24.72
CA GLY A 125 4.06 2.88 25.69
C GLY A 125 4.95 1.76 25.13
N PRO A 126 5.91 1.28 25.94
CA PRO A 126 6.76 0.16 25.59
C PRO A 126 5.95 -1.13 25.41
N LEU A 127 6.51 -2.10 24.65
CA LEU A 127 5.86 -3.40 24.38
C LEU A 127 5.59 -4.22 25.67
N GLN A 128 6.34 -3.97 26.73
CA GLN A 128 6.18 -4.60 28.03
C GLN A 128 5.62 -3.59 29.02
N CYS A 129 4.29 -3.52 29.10
CA CYS A 129 3.64 -2.92 30.25
C CYS A 129 3.67 -3.94 31.38
N SER A 130 4.46 -3.70 32.41
CA SER A 130 4.47 -4.49 33.62
C SER A 130 3.21 -4.20 34.42
N GLY A 131 2.21 -5.07 34.30
CA GLY A 131 1.01 -5.09 35.13
C GLY A 131 -0.26 -4.60 34.47
N ILE A 132 -1.16 -5.51 34.22
CA ILE A 132 -2.60 -5.29 33.88
C ILE A 132 -2.91 -4.76 32.48
N CYS A 133 -2.00 -4.80 31.52
CA CYS A 133 -2.37 -4.67 30.11
C CYS A 133 -2.93 -6.01 29.61
N ALA A 134 -3.99 -6.50 30.27
CA ALA A 134 -4.80 -7.56 29.72
C ALA A 134 -5.54 -6.99 28.51
N ARG A 135 -5.00 -7.22 27.32
CA ARG A 135 -5.79 -7.03 26.08
C ARG A 135 -7.14 -7.71 26.32
N PRO A 136 -8.26 -7.02 26.16
CA PRO A 136 -9.55 -7.63 26.38
C PRO A 136 -9.63 -8.94 25.58
N ARG A 137 -10.00 -10.05 26.21
CA ARG A 137 -10.10 -11.38 25.57
C ARG A 137 -11.02 -11.38 24.32
N SER A 138 -11.94 -10.41 24.25
CA SER A 138 -12.84 -10.20 23.13
C SER A 138 -12.14 -9.85 21.80
N TYR A 139 -10.87 -9.44 21.82
CA TYR A 139 -10.11 -9.08 20.62
C TYR A 139 -9.23 -10.21 20.07
N ALA A 140 -9.09 -11.30 20.80
CA ALA A 140 -8.24 -12.43 20.40
C ALA A 140 -8.63 -13.01 19.03
N TRP A 141 -9.89 -12.97 18.65
CA TRP A 141 -10.39 -13.52 17.39
C TRP A 141 -10.06 -12.65 16.15
N ARG A 142 -9.89 -11.33 16.32
CA ARG A 142 -9.43 -10.46 15.21
C ARG A 142 -7.91 -10.48 15.03
N LEU A 143 -7.19 -10.98 16.02
CA LEU A 143 -5.74 -11.14 15.97
C LEU A 143 -5.32 -12.51 15.43
N SER A 144 -6.27 -13.44 15.25
CA SER A 144 -6.04 -14.79 14.76
C SER A 144 -6.35 -14.85 13.27
N PHE A 145 -5.41 -14.43 12.41
CA PHE A 145 -5.37 -15.00 11.07
C PHE A 145 -4.90 -16.46 11.20
N PRO A 146 -5.63 -17.45 10.61
CA PRO A 146 -5.15 -18.81 10.58
C PRO A 146 -3.85 -18.84 9.76
N GLY A 147 -2.74 -19.12 10.42
CA GLY A 147 -1.44 -19.29 9.79
C GLY A 147 -0.30 -18.40 10.25
N GLN A 148 -0.54 -17.40 11.07
CA GLN A 148 0.54 -16.58 11.61
C GLN A 148 0.64 -16.74 13.12
N GLY A 149 1.49 -17.69 13.54
CA GLY A 149 1.99 -17.75 14.92
C GLY A 149 2.76 -16.46 15.19
N PHE A 150 2.14 -15.55 15.93
CA PHE A 150 2.69 -14.24 16.22
C PHE A 150 3.61 -14.24 17.43
N ILE A 151 4.81 -14.57 17.20
CA ILE A 151 5.96 -13.76 17.60
C ILE A 151 6.65 -13.50 16.26
N ALA A 152 6.57 -12.27 15.74
CA ALA A 152 7.52 -11.85 14.75
C ALA A 152 8.88 -11.96 15.43
N THR A 153 9.49 -13.12 15.35
CA THR A 153 10.92 -13.22 15.38
C THR A 153 11.33 -12.36 14.21
N TYR A 154 11.68 -11.12 14.50
CA TYR A 154 12.47 -10.29 13.61
C TYR A 154 13.69 -11.14 13.27
N THR A 155 13.57 -11.95 12.24
CA THR A 155 14.75 -12.45 11.56
C THR A 155 15.36 -11.17 11.02
N ARG A 156 16.39 -10.66 11.71
CA ARG A 156 17.28 -9.65 11.14
C ARG A 156 17.74 -10.23 9.83
N VAL A 157 17.09 -9.81 8.76
CA VAL A 157 17.59 -10.10 7.41
C VAL A 157 18.96 -9.45 7.40
N ASN A 158 19.98 -10.25 7.13
CA ASN A 158 21.35 -9.77 7.08
C ASN A 158 21.40 -8.61 6.07
N SER A 159 22.11 -7.54 6.40
CA SER A 159 22.30 -6.39 5.51
C SER A 159 22.82 -6.80 4.12
N GLU A 160 23.54 -7.91 4.05
CA GLU A 160 24.03 -8.52 2.80
C GLU A 160 22.88 -8.93 1.87
N VAL A 161 21.82 -9.55 2.38
CA VAL A 161 20.65 -9.96 1.58
C VAL A 161 19.96 -8.75 0.94
N PHE A 162 19.86 -7.64 1.68
CA PHE A 162 19.33 -6.40 1.10
C PHE A 162 20.25 -5.79 0.04
N ALA A 163 21.56 -5.87 0.26
CA ALA A 163 22.53 -5.37 -0.70
C ALA A 163 22.50 -6.19 -2.00
N GLU A 164 22.46 -7.52 -1.88
CA GLU A 164 22.35 -8.43 -3.02
C GLU A 164 21.03 -8.23 -3.79
N ASP A 165 19.89 -8.15 -3.09
CA ASP A 165 18.59 -7.87 -3.66
C ASP A 165 18.60 -6.54 -4.43
N THR A 166 19.14 -5.48 -3.82
CA THR A 166 19.24 -4.17 -4.46
C THR A 166 20.13 -4.19 -5.69
N SER A 167 21.27 -4.90 -5.63
CA SER A 167 22.21 -5.02 -6.76
C SER A 167 21.60 -5.79 -7.92
N SER A 168 20.89 -6.88 -7.63
CA SER A 168 20.18 -7.67 -8.61
C SER A 168 19.12 -6.83 -9.33
N TRP A 169 18.31 -6.09 -8.56
CA TRP A 169 17.29 -5.22 -9.11
C TRP A 169 17.84 -4.00 -9.85
N ASP A 170 18.97 -3.44 -9.44
CA ASP A 170 19.68 -2.39 -10.20
C ASP A 170 20.01 -2.85 -11.63
N SER A 171 20.53 -4.06 -11.75
CA SER A 171 20.83 -4.66 -13.04
C SER A 171 19.57 -4.91 -13.87
N MET A 172 18.51 -5.40 -13.23
CA MET A 172 17.23 -5.68 -13.87
C MET A 172 16.53 -4.40 -14.35
N VAL A 173 16.47 -3.37 -13.51
CA VAL A 173 15.88 -2.07 -13.84
C VAL A 173 16.62 -1.41 -15.01
N ARG A 174 17.96 -1.49 -15.05
CA ARG A 174 18.72 -0.99 -16.21
C ARG A 174 18.37 -1.73 -17.49
N ARG A 175 18.20 -3.06 -17.43
CA ARG A 175 17.76 -3.86 -18.59
C ARG A 175 16.35 -3.46 -19.01
N TYR A 176 15.41 -3.33 -18.08
CA TYR A 176 14.06 -2.86 -18.38
C TYR A 176 14.09 -1.51 -19.08
N TRP A 177 14.87 -0.55 -18.57
CA TRP A 177 14.98 0.77 -19.16
C TRP A 177 15.60 0.73 -20.55
N SER A 178 16.64 -0.08 -20.74
CA SER A 178 17.26 -0.26 -22.07
C SER A 178 16.26 -0.82 -23.09
N LEU A 179 15.46 -1.81 -22.69
CA LEU A 179 14.48 -2.45 -23.59
C LEU A 179 13.23 -1.60 -23.81
N LEU A 180 12.80 -0.85 -22.79
CA LEU A 180 11.51 -0.16 -22.74
C LEU A 180 11.63 1.33 -23.04
N SER A 181 12.83 1.92 -22.95
CA SER A 181 13.03 3.34 -23.22
C SER A 181 12.43 3.80 -24.56
N PRO A 182 12.57 3.05 -25.68
CA PRO A 182 11.92 3.40 -26.94
C PRO A 182 10.40 3.27 -26.90
N LEU A 183 9.84 2.47 -25.98
CA LEU A 183 8.40 2.19 -25.92
C LEU A 183 7.70 3.09 -24.90
N ILE A 184 8.28 3.24 -23.71
CA ILE A 184 7.67 3.94 -22.57
C ILE A 184 8.11 5.40 -22.52
N PHE A 185 9.32 5.70 -22.94
CA PHE A 185 9.94 7.02 -22.85
C PHE A 185 10.24 7.63 -24.23
N SER A 186 9.71 7.04 -25.33
CA SER A 186 9.78 7.71 -26.61
C SER A 186 9.11 9.06 -26.45
N ASP A 187 9.91 10.11 -26.59
CA ASP A 187 9.37 11.45 -26.71
C ASP A 187 8.26 11.40 -27.75
N HIS A 188 7.03 11.72 -27.36
CA HIS A 188 6.02 12.03 -28.36
C HIS A 188 6.65 13.08 -29.28
N PRO A 189 6.70 12.85 -30.59
CA PRO A 189 7.22 13.84 -31.47
C PRO A 189 6.46 15.14 -31.21
N LYS A 190 7.18 16.17 -30.74
CA LYS A 190 6.61 17.49 -30.53
C LYS A 190 5.95 17.89 -31.84
N ARG A 191 4.64 18.14 -31.82
CA ARG A 191 3.98 18.70 -33.01
C ARG A 191 4.53 20.11 -33.17
N PRO A 192 4.83 20.52 -34.40
CA PRO A 192 5.23 21.90 -34.69
C PRO A 192 4.16 22.84 -34.13
N GLY A 193 4.50 23.68 -33.18
CA GLY A 193 3.58 24.62 -32.53
C GLY A 193 3.23 24.31 -31.05
N ASP A 194 3.69 23.19 -30.49
CA ASP A 194 3.55 22.94 -29.06
C ASP A 194 4.52 23.85 -28.28
N GLU A 195 3.96 24.79 -27.57
CA GLU A 195 4.71 25.61 -26.60
C GLU A 195 5.32 24.73 -25.51
N GLU A 196 6.45 25.17 -24.96
CA GLU A 196 7.36 24.44 -24.07
C GLU A 196 6.74 23.48 -23.04
N PRO A 197 7.44 22.40 -22.71
CA PRO A 197 6.85 21.17 -22.27
C PRO A 197 6.21 21.34 -20.88
N HIS A 198 4.91 21.29 -20.86
CA HIS A 198 4.29 20.63 -19.72
C HIS A 198 5.02 19.30 -19.49
N PRO A 199 5.24 18.87 -18.24
CA PRO A 199 5.99 17.66 -17.95
C PRO A 199 5.52 16.54 -18.88
N PRO A 200 6.44 15.78 -19.47
CA PRO A 200 6.11 14.82 -20.51
C PRO A 200 4.94 13.95 -20.07
N PHE A 201 3.95 13.81 -20.91
CA PHE A 201 2.71 13.07 -20.62
C PHE A 201 2.96 11.61 -20.18
N ASN A 202 4.16 11.10 -20.43
CA ASN A 202 4.62 9.75 -20.09
C ASN A 202 5.45 9.67 -18.81
N MET A 203 5.36 10.63 -17.91
CA MET A 203 6.02 10.49 -16.61
C MET A 203 5.32 9.42 -15.79
N LEU A 204 6.03 8.31 -15.56
CA LEU A 204 5.64 7.35 -14.54
C LEU A 204 5.69 8.05 -13.18
N ARG A 205 4.58 8.08 -12.47
CA ARG A 205 4.47 8.65 -11.12
C ARG A 205 4.06 7.59 -10.12
N ASN A 206 3.02 6.86 -10.46
CA ASN A 206 2.38 5.88 -9.60
C ASN A 206 2.63 4.49 -10.18
N VAL A 207 3.44 3.71 -9.50
CA VAL A 207 3.79 2.35 -9.86
C VAL A 207 3.23 1.39 -8.80
N LEU A 208 2.71 0.25 -9.24
CA LEU A 208 2.31 -0.83 -8.36
C LEU A 208 3.16 -2.06 -8.66
N ASP A 209 3.80 -2.63 -7.64
CA ASP A 209 4.54 -3.88 -7.72
C ASP A 209 3.71 -5.00 -7.08
N MET A 210 3.19 -5.92 -7.90
CA MET A 210 2.24 -6.95 -7.51
C MET A 210 2.84 -8.04 -6.62
N ASN A 211 4.17 -8.22 -6.66
CA ASN A 211 4.91 -9.21 -5.90
C ASN A 211 6.26 -8.64 -5.47
N ALA A 212 6.22 -7.71 -4.53
CA ALA A 212 7.35 -6.83 -4.21
C ALA A 212 8.51 -7.50 -3.48
N HIS A 213 8.37 -8.75 -3.01
CA HIS A 213 9.41 -9.41 -2.22
C HIS A 213 9.98 -8.50 -1.12
N PHE A 214 11.27 -8.16 -1.18
CA PHE A 214 11.94 -7.25 -0.24
C PHE A 214 11.85 -5.77 -0.65
N GLY A 215 11.11 -5.43 -1.70
CA GLY A 215 11.04 -4.07 -2.25
C GLY A 215 12.26 -3.65 -3.07
N GLY A 216 12.99 -4.62 -3.64
CA GLY A 216 14.20 -4.38 -4.43
C GLY A 216 13.94 -3.56 -5.69
N PHE A 217 12.83 -3.83 -6.38
CA PHE A 217 12.41 -3.04 -7.54
C PHE A 217 12.23 -1.56 -7.19
N ASN A 218 11.54 -1.27 -6.08
CA ASN A 218 11.37 0.10 -5.57
C ASN A 218 12.72 0.74 -5.23
N ALA A 219 13.60 0.01 -4.53
CA ALA A 219 14.93 0.49 -4.18
C ALA A 219 15.77 0.85 -5.41
N ALA A 220 15.71 0.03 -6.45
CA ALA A 220 16.42 0.27 -7.70
C ALA A 220 15.89 1.49 -8.48
N LEU A 221 14.56 1.68 -8.49
CA LEU A 221 13.95 2.88 -9.10
C LEU A 221 14.39 4.15 -8.36
N LEU A 222 14.36 4.13 -7.03
CA LEU A 222 14.82 5.25 -6.22
C LEU A 222 16.31 5.56 -6.47
N LYS A 223 17.15 4.53 -6.48
CA LYS A 223 18.59 4.68 -6.74
C LYS A 223 18.89 5.21 -8.13
N SER A 224 18.06 4.87 -9.12
CA SER A 224 18.17 5.40 -10.49
C SER A 224 17.66 6.84 -10.64
N GLY A 225 17.26 7.50 -9.55
CA GLY A 225 16.79 8.89 -9.54
C GLY A 225 15.44 9.10 -10.19
N LYS A 226 14.60 8.06 -10.29
CA LYS A 226 13.26 8.19 -10.86
C LYS A 226 12.29 8.79 -9.85
N SER A 227 11.56 9.82 -10.24
CA SER A 227 10.53 10.48 -9.43
C SER A 227 9.22 9.69 -9.45
N VAL A 228 9.27 8.44 -8.98
CA VAL A 228 8.13 7.54 -8.87
C VAL A 228 7.94 7.10 -7.43
N TRP A 229 6.70 6.89 -7.02
CA TRP A 229 6.46 6.10 -5.81
C TRP A 229 5.89 4.74 -6.18
N VAL A 230 6.25 3.74 -5.41
CA VAL A 230 5.85 2.37 -5.66
C VAL A 230 4.98 1.88 -4.51
N MET A 231 3.79 1.39 -4.83
CA MET A 231 3.00 0.57 -3.92
C MET A 231 3.53 -0.85 -3.97
N ASN A 232 4.23 -1.25 -2.93
CA ASN A 232 4.76 -2.61 -2.81
C ASN A 232 3.66 -3.52 -2.31
N VAL A 233 3.25 -4.51 -3.09
CA VAL A 233 2.24 -5.49 -2.69
C VAL A 233 2.89 -6.82 -2.40
N VAL A 234 2.61 -7.36 -1.23
CA VAL A 234 2.98 -8.73 -0.86
C VAL A 234 1.71 -9.58 -0.95
N PRO A 235 1.63 -10.54 -1.88
CA PRO A 235 0.49 -11.43 -1.97
C PRO A 235 0.29 -12.22 -0.66
N ILE A 236 -0.97 -12.48 -0.28
CA ILE A 236 -1.27 -13.23 0.96
C ILE A 236 -0.72 -14.66 0.95
N ASN A 237 -0.47 -15.20 -0.22
CA ASN A 237 0.09 -16.52 -0.46
C ASN A 237 1.62 -16.54 -0.55
N ALA A 238 2.27 -15.40 -0.45
CA ALA A 238 3.72 -15.25 -0.33
C ALA A 238 4.15 -15.11 1.14
N PRO A 239 5.44 -15.34 1.47
CA PRO A 239 5.98 -14.98 2.77
C PRO A 239 5.77 -13.49 3.06
N ASN A 240 5.43 -13.16 4.31
CA ASN A 240 5.16 -11.78 4.68
C ASN A 240 6.45 -10.96 4.81
N TYR A 241 6.87 -10.33 3.74
CA TYR A 241 8.05 -9.45 3.69
C TYR A 241 7.73 -7.98 4.01
N LEU A 242 6.48 -7.63 4.32
CA LEU A 242 6.09 -6.24 4.59
C LEU A 242 6.91 -5.58 5.70
N PRO A 243 7.24 -6.23 6.84
CA PRO A 243 8.10 -5.61 7.84
C PRO A 243 9.44 -5.13 7.28
N LEU A 244 10.04 -5.91 6.37
CA LEU A 244 11.32 -5.57 5.73
C LEU A 244 11.19 -4.42 4.73
N ILE A 245 10.07 -4.35 4.01
CA ILE A 245 9.74 -3.24 3.11
C ILE A 245 9.60 -1.94 3.91
N PHE A 246 8.92 -1.99 5.07
CA PHE A 246 8.79 -0.83 5.96
C PHE A 246 10.13 -0.43 6.61
N ASP A 247 10.98 -1.39 6.96
CA ASP A 247 12.32 -1.10 7.51
C ASP A 247 13.24 -0.42 6.49
N ARG A 248 13.01 -0.65 5.18
CA ARG A 248 13.64 0.09 4.08
C ARG A 248 13.09 1.51 3.90
N GLY A 249 12.05 1.91 4.65
CA GLY A 249 11.37 3.19 4.50
C GLY A 249 10.36 3.23 3.35
N PHE A 250 9.98 2.07 2.81
CA PHE A 250 9.01 1.98 1.72
C PHE A 250 7.61 1.70 2.26
N ILE A 251 6.61 1.92 1.41
CA ILE A 251 5.22 1.64 1.69
C ILE A 251 4.84 0.30 1.06
N GLY A 252 4.05 -0.48 1.76
CA GLY A 252 3.56 -1.75 1.25
C GLY A 252 2.26 -2.18 1.89
N VAL A 253 1.58 -3.11 1.24
CA VAL A 253 0.34 -3.72 1.72
C VAL A 253 0.33 -5.21 1.43
N GLN A 254 -0.39 -5.98 2.25
CA GLN A 254 -0.69 -7.37 1.94
C GLN A 254 -2.02 -7.44 1.19
N HIS A 255 -2.10 -8.22 0.11
CA HIS A 255 -3.29 -8.29 -0.72
C HIS A 255 -3.54 -9.68 -1.31
N ASP A 256 -4.82 -10.04 -1.42
CA ASP A 256 -5.30 -11.20 -2.16
C ASP A 256 -5.75 -10.75 -3.55
N TRP A 257 -5.03 -11.14 -4.59
CA TRP A 257 -5.32 -10.72 -5.97
C TRP A 257 -6.61 -11.31 -6.56
N CYS A 258 -7.30 -12.17 -5.81
CA CYS A 258 -8.68 -12.55 -6.10
C CYS A 258 -9.73 -11.58 -5.53
N GLU A 259 -9.30 -10.52 -4.87
CA GLU A 259 -10.15 -9.42 -4.39
C GLU A 259 -9.77 -8.13 -5.12
N ALA A 260 -10.71 -7.17 -5.15
CA ALA A 260 -10.42 -5.85 -5.71
C ALA A 260 -9.38 -5.11 -4.87
N PHE A 261 -8.36 -4.56 -5.52
CA PHE A 261 -7.34 -3.75 -4.85
C PHE A 261 -7.98 -2.45 -4.32
N PRO A 262 -7.71 -2.05 -3.07
CA PRO A 262 -8.40 -0.95 -2.41
C PRO A 262 -7.94 0.43 -2.92
N THR A 263 -8.16 0.67 -4.21
CA THR A 263 -7.88 1.94 -4.88
C THR A 263 -8.94 2.26 -5.94
N TYR A 264 -8.97 3.51 -6.38
CA TYR A 264 -9.86 3.93 -7.45
C TYR A 264 -9.40 3.39 -8.80
N PRO A 265 -10.31 3.29 -9.79
CA PRO A 265 -9.91 2.98 -11.16
C PRO A 265 -8.90 4.00 -11.69
N ARG A 266 -8.01 3.55 -12.57
CA ARG A 266 -7.05 4.43 -13.28
C ARG A 266 -6.08 5.17 -12.34
N THR A 267 -5.62 4.50 -11.28
CA THR A 267 -4.70 5.07 -10.29
C THR A 267 -3.24 4.98 -10.72
N TYR A 268 -2.85 3.88 -11.36
CA TYR A 268 -1.45 3.55 -11.64
C TYR A 268 -1.08 3.81 -13.09
N ASP A 269 0.14 4.34 -13.29
CA ASP A 269 0.74 4.53 -14.61
C ASP A 269 1.41 3.25 -15.10
N MET A 270 1.91 2.44 -14.15
CA MET A 270 2.55 1.16 -14.43
C MET A 270 2.22 0.13 -13.35
N VAL A 271 2.03 -1.10 -13.79
CA VAL A 271 1.94 -2.29 -12.94
C VAL A 271 3.12 -3.20 -13.28
N HIS A 272 3.86 -3.62 -12.27
CA HIS A 272 4.98 -4.54 -12.37
C HIS A 272 4.65 -5.85 -11.64
N ALA A 273 5.10 -6.98 -12.18
CA ALA A 273 4.92 -8.29 -11.56
C ALA A 273 6.12 -9.19 -11.89
N ASP A 274 6.86 -9.58 -10.86
CA ASP A 274 7.99 -10.49 -10.98
C ASP A 274 7.69 -11.83 -10.31
N GLY A 275 7.77 -12.94 -11.05
CA GLY A 275 7.48 -14.28 -10.56
C GLY A 275 6.04 -14.48 -10.03
N PHE A 276 5.16 -13.52 -10.28
CA PHE A 276 3.81 -13.50 -9.75
C PHE A 276 2.93 -14.63 -10.30
N LEU A 277 2.99 -14.89 -11.60
CA LEU A 277 2.20 -15.95 -12.23
C LEU A 277 2.62 -17.33 -11.75
N SER A 278 3.91 -17.55 -11.54
CA SER A 278 4.48 -18.75 -10.93
C SER A 278 4.00 -18.94 -9.49
N LEU A 279 3.94 -17.87 -8.71
CA LEU A 279 3.42 -17.89 -7.34
C LEU A 279 1.94 -18.30 -7.34
N GLU A 280 1.14 -17.66 -8.17
CA GLU A 280 -0.30 -17.94 -8.29
C GLU A 280 -0.59 -19.36 -8.80
N LYS A 281 0.23 -19.89 -9.69
CA LYS A 281 0.05 -21.25 -10.21
C LYS A 281 0.25 -22.34 -9.15
N ARG A 282 1.10 -22.10 -8.15
CA ARG A 282 1.42 -23.09 -7.11
C ARG A 282 0.27 -23.38 -6.15
N GLN A 283 -0.79 -22.59 -6.17
CA GLN A 283 -1.91 -22.70 -5.23
C GLN A 283 -3.23 -23.06 -5.92
N LYS A 284 -4.17 -23.65 -5.15
CA LYS A 284 -5.56 -23.78 -5.62
C LYS A 284 -6.17 -22.38 -5.71
N ARG A 285 -6.25 -21.87 -6.93
CA ARG A 285 -6.79 -20.53 -7.21
C ARG A 285 -8.27 -20.46 -6.90
N ARG A 286 -8.69 -19.34 -6.29
CA ARG A 286 -10.10 -18.95 -6.17
C ARG A 286 -10.58 -18.16 -7.39
N CYS A 287 -9.69 -17.60 -8.17
CA CYS A 287 -9.95 -16.77 -9.34
C CYS A 287 -9.06 -17.18 -10.53
N SER A 288 -9.45 -16.79 -11.73
CA SER A 288 -8.69 -17.03 -12.95
C SER A 288 -7.64 -15.93 -13.19
N THR A 289 -6.67 -16.21 -14.07
CA THR A 289 -5.72 -15.17 -14.51
C THR A 289 -6.45 -14.00 -15.20
N LEU A 290 -7.57 -14.27 -15.87
CA LEU A 290 -8.39 -13.23 -16.49
C LEU A 290 -8.99 -12.29 -15.42
N ASP A 291 -9.49 -12.83 -14.30
CA ASP A 291 -10.04 -12.02 -13.22
C ASP A 291 -8.98 -11.07 -12.64
N ILE A 292 -7.76 -11.57 -12.44
CA ILE A 292 -6.62 -10.76 -11.99
C ILE A 292 -6.30 -9.67 -13.02
N PHE A 293 -6.29 -9.99 -14.31
CA PHE A 293 -5.98 -9.02 -15.36
C PHE A 293 -7.10 -7.98 -15.53
N LEU A 294 -8.36 -8.35 -15.30
CA LEU A 294 -9.48 -7.39 -15.23
C LEU A 294 -9.30 -6.39 -14.09
N GLU A 295 -8.82 -6.87 -12.95
CA GLU A 295 -8.49 -5.97 -11.83
C GLU A 295 -7.30 -5.06 -12.16
N VAL A 296 -6.25 -5.59 -12.77
CA VAL A 296 -5.12 -4.77 -13.27
C VAL A 296 -5.62 -3.74 -14.29
N ASP A 297 -6.51 -4.14 -15.21
CA ASP A 297 -7.12 -3.20 -16.17
C ASP A 297 -7.88 -2.08 -15.46
N ARG A 298 -8.65 -2.41 -14.42
CA ARG A 298 -9.39 -1.42 -13.65
C ARG A 298 -8.49 -0.36 -13.03
N ILE A 299 -7.40 -0.78 -12.39
CA ILE A 299 -6.51 0.12 -11.64
C ILE A 299 -5.51 0.87 -12.52
N LEU A 300 -5.24 0.37 -13.72
CA LEU A 300 -4.29 0.96 -14.66
C LEU A 300 -4.94 2.10 -15.46
N ARG A 301 -4.22 3.19 -15.64
CA ARG A 301 -4.65 4.30 -16.50
C ARG A 301 -4.71 3.88 -17.97
N PRO A 302 -5.53 4.53 -18.79
CA PRO A 302 -5.38 4.44 -20.25
C PRO A 302 -3.94 4.76 -20.65
N GLU A 303 -3.41 4.05 -21.64
CA GLU A 303 -2.01 4.11 -22.08
C GLU A 303 -0.98 3.72 -21.03
N GLY A 304 -1.41 3.27 -19.86
CA GLY A 304 -0.53 2.74 -18.80
C GLY A 304 0.11 1.41 -19.20
N TRP A 305 1.20 1.08 -18.52
CA TRP A 305 2.05 -0.05 -18.84
C TRP A 305 1.94 -1.19 -17.83
N ILE A 306 2.09 -2.42 -18.35
CA ILE A 306 2.16 -3.63 -17.55
C ILE A 306 3.44 -4.36 -17.92
N ILE A 307 4.24 -4.70 -16.92
CA ILE A 307 5.50 -5.41 -17.10
C ILE A 307 5.45 -6.67 -16.24
N ILE A 308 5.46 -7.83 -16.86
CA ILE A 308 5.42 -9.11 -16.17
C ILE A 308 6.66 -9.92 -16.55
N ARG A 309 7.44 -10.33 -15.56
CA ARG A 309 8.55 -11.28 -15.72
C ARG A 309 8.15 -12.61 -15.11
N ASP A 310 8.25 -13.67 -15.89
CA ASP A 310 7.98 -15.04 -15.44
C ASP A 310 8.50 -16.05 -16.45
N THR A 311 8.29 -17.35 -16.21
CA THR A 311 8.68 -18.44 -17.11
C THR A 311 7.97 -18.34 -18.46
N ALA A 312 8.63 -18.73 -19.55
CA ALA A 312 8.12 -18.60 -20.91
C ALA A 312 6.69 -19.17 -21.11
N PRO A 313 6.32 -20.36 -20.58
CA PRO A 313 4.96 -20.90 -20.73
C PRO A 313 3.89 -20.02 -20.06
N LEU A 314 4.21 -19.42 -18.92
CA LEU A 314 3.27 -18.53 -18.19
C LEU A 314 3.12 -17.19 -18.90
N ILE A 315 4.20 -16.67 -19.45
CA ILE A 315 4.20 -15.45 -20.25
C ILE A 315 3.36 -15.59 -21.52
N GLU A 316 3.46 -16.72 -22.23
CA GLU A 316 2.63 -16.98 -23.40
C GLU A 316 1.14 -17.10 -23.05
N ALA A 317 0.83 -17.78 -21.94
CA ALA A 317 -0.54 -17.83 -21.43
C ALA A 317 -1.06 -16.45 -21.05
N ALA A 318 -0.25 -15.63 -20.36
CA ALA A 318 -0.59 -14.27 -19.99
C ALA A 318 -0.81 -13.36 -21.20
N ARG A 319 0.01 -13.49 -22.25
CA ARG A 319 -0.18 -12.78 -23.51
C ARG A 319 -1.53 -13.09 -24.14
N SER A 320 -1.97 -14.35 -24.08
CA SER A 320 -3.28 -14.75 -24.61
C SER A 320 -4.44 -14.09 -23.83
N VAL A 321 -4.28 -13.91 -22.51
CA VAL A 321 -5.25 -13.17 -21.68
C VAL A 321 -5.20 -11.66 -21.98
N ALA A 322 -4.01 -11.09 -22.13
CA ALA A 322 -3.83 -9.68 -22.51
C ALA A 322 -4.53 -9.35 -23.84
N ALA A 323 -4.46 -10.26 -24.82
CA ALA A 323 -5.14 -10.13 -26.10
C ALA A 323 -6.68 -10.08 -25.96
N GLN A 324 -7.26 -10.85 -25.01
CA GLN A 324 -8.70 -10.77 -24.72
C GLN A 324 -9.11 -9.39 -24.19
N LEU A 325 -8.24 -8.73 -23.45
CA LEU A 325 -8.43 -7.37 -22.94
C LEU A 325 -8.03 -6.29 -23.97
N ARG A 326 -7.62 -6.70 -25.17
CA ARG A 326 -7.16 -5.81 -26.25
C ARG A 326 -5.95 -4.96 -25.88
N TRP A 327 -5.11 -5.45 -24.97
CA TRP A 327 -3.85 -4.78 -24.68
C TRP A 327 -2.84 -5.01 -25.81
N ASP A 328 -2.03 -4.00 -26.13
CA ASP A 328 -0.87 -4.19 -27.01
C ASP A 328 0.21 -4.94 -26.22
N ALA A 329 0.44 -6.19 -26.57
CA ALA A 329 1.26 -7.12 -25.79
C ALA A 329 2.46 -7.59 -26.62
N ARG A 330 3.67 -7.41 -26.07
CA ARG A 330 4.94 -7.83 -26.67
C ARG A 330 5.73 -8.69 -25.69
N ILE A 331 6.33 -9.76 -26.19
CA ILE A 331 7.24 -10.61 -25.42
C ILE A 331 8.67 -10.23 -25.81
N LEU A 332 9.50 -10.01 -24.79
CA LEU A 332 10.92 -9.69 -24.94
C LEU A 332 11.76 -10.74 -24.22
N ASP A 333 12.87 -11.14 -24.84
CA ASP A 333 13.86 -12.01 -24.21
C ASP A 333 14.79 -11.17 -23.33
N LEU A 334 14.88 -11.52 -22.05
CA LEU A 334 15.80 -10.85 -21.10
C LEU A 334 17.23 -11.37 -21.27
N ASP A 335 17.36 -12.66 -21.50
CA ASP A 335 18.65 -13.33 -21.72
C ASP A 335 18.43 -14.58 -22.57
N ILE A 336 19.35 -14.85 -23.50
CA ILE A 336 19.25 -15.96 -24.45
C ILE A 336 19.30 -17.34 -23.71
N ALA A 337 19.91 -17.37 -22.53
CA ALA A 337 20.08 -18.57 -21.73
C ALA A 337 19.02 -18.76 -20.63
N SER A 338 18.07 -17.82 -20.47
CA SER A 338 17.06 -17.87 -19.42
C SER A 338 15.72 -18.37 -19.93
N ASP A 339 15.07 -19.27 -19.18
CA ASP A 339 13.67 -19.65 -19.41
C ASP A 339 12.68 -18.54 -19.07
N GLU A 340 13.14 -17.44 -18.49
CA GLU A 340 12.32 -16.28 -18.12
C GLU A 340 12.19 -15.31 -19.28
N LYS A 341 10.98 -14.83 -19.48
CA LYS A 341 10.65 -13.81 -20.47
C LYS A 341 9.96 -12.62 -19.84
N LEU A 342 9.99 -11.53 -20.57
CA LEU A 342 9.31 -10.29 -20.18
C LEU A 342 8.09 -10.08 -21.09
N LEU A 343 6.91 -10.01 -20.50
CA LEU A 343 5.71 -9.55 -21.16
C LEU A 343 5.53 -8.06 -20.88
N VAL A 344 5.52 -7.26 -21.93
CA VAL A 344 5.26 -5.82 -21.86
C VAL A 344 3.94 -5.55 -22.57
N CYS A 345 2.99 -4.99 -21.84
CA CYS A 345 1.70 -4.62 -22.39
C CYS A 345 1.43 -3.12 -22.21
N GLN A 346 0.72 -2.54 -23.16
CA GLN A 346 0.14 -1.21 -23.01
C GLN A 346 -1.39 -1.31 -23.08
N LYS A 347 -2.04 -0.70 -22.10
CA LYS A 347 -3.50 -0.59 -22.09
C LYS A 347 -3.92 0.41 -23.17
N PRO A 348 -4.89 0.08 -24.06
CA PRO A 348 -5.31 1.00 -25.11
C PRO A 348 -6.04 2.22 -24.54
N PHE A 349 -5.94 3.32 -25.24
CA PHE A 349 -6.81 4.45 -25.00
C PHE A 349 -8.22 4.10 -25.49
N LEU A 350 -9.19 4.12 -24.59
CA LEU A 350 -10.58 3.88 -24.96
C LEU A 350 -11.05 5.04 -25.84
N LYS A 351 -11.02 4.84 -27.17
CA LYS A 351 -11.81 5.68 -28.06
C LYS A 351 -13.28 5.40 -27.78
N LYS A 352 -14.04 6.46 -27.51
CA LYS A 352 -15.51 6.41 -27.43
C LYS A 352 -16.11 5.89 -28.72
#